data_cde0479dfe446039f7e984f7333de86e
#
_entry.id   cde0479dfe446039f7e984f7333de86e
#
_cell.length_a   1.000
_cell.length_b   1.000
_cell.length_c   1.000
_cell.angle_alpha   90.00
_cell.angle_beta   90.00
_cell.angle_gamma   90.00
#
_symmetry.space_group_name_H-M   'P 1'
#
loop_
_entity.id
_entity.type
_entity.pdbx_description
1 polymer ?
#
loop_
_entity_poly.entity_id
_entity_poly.type
_entity_poly.pdbx_seq_one_letter_code
_entity_poly.pdbx_strand_id
1 'polypeptide(L)'
;MTSSLIRSLLTILSPAGRGARLSILIFHRVLGRPDLLFPGEPDVRRFEQICSFLKAWCNILPLAEAIECLQASSLPARAACITFDDGYADNYRHALPILDRHGLHATFFIATGFLDGGRMWNDTLIETIRTSEFEAIDLSDLGFGKIATKSIDDKRAALATLIPALKHREPTSRDESVAAVAARCGPVTLPSDIMMTSIELRALHAAGMGIGAHTANHPILSLCEQTAARNEISEGRATLETLLGERIGLFAYPNGKAGADYTQEHVDMVRDLGFDAAVSTNAGASGHGNDAFQLSRFTPWDREAWRFGLRLARNLMQKPVA
;
A
#
# COMPACT_ATOMS: atom_id res chain seq x y z
N MET A 1 -11.33 -25.93 -7.99
CA MET A 1 -10.31 -26.44 -7.05
C MET A 1 -10.87 -26.35 -5.64
N THR A 2 -10.83 -27.41 -4.85
CA THR A 2 -11.30 -27.40 -3.47
C THR A 2 -10.29 -26.65 -2.58
N SER A 3 -10.75 -26.11 -1.46
CA SER A 3 -9.89 -25.41 -0.48
C SER A 3 -8.71 -26.28 0.01
N SER A 4 -8.94 -27.58 0.18
CA SER A 4 -7.92 -28.56 0.55
C SER A 4 -6.80 -28.70 -0.51
N LEU A 5 -7.13 -28.72 -1.79
CA LEU A 5 -6.15 -28.80 -2.87
C LEU A 5 -5.25 -27.55 -2.93
N ILE A 6 -5.86 -26.36 -2.79
CA ILE A 6 -5.09 -25.11 -2.73
C ILE A 6 -4.11 -25.15 -1.55
N ARG A 7 -4.61 -25.50 -0.36
CA ARG A 7 -3.78 -25.58 0.85
C ARG A 7 -2.61 -26.56 0.69
N SER A 8 -2.85 -27.73 0.10
CA SER A 8 -1.81 -28.73 -0.17
C SER A 8 -0.75 -28.21 -1.14
N LEU A 9 -1.19 -27.58 -2.24
CA LEU A 9 -0.30 -26.97 -3.23
C LEU A 9 0.60 -25.91 -2.57
N LEU A 10 0.03 -24.99 -1.80
CA LEU A 10 0.79 -23.95 -1.10
C LEU A 10 1.75 -24.54 -0.07
N THR A 11 1.42 -25.68 0.57
CA THR A 11 2.32 -26.36 1.51
C THR A 11 3.54 -26.97 0.80
N ILE A 12 3.34 -27.53 -0.40
CA ILE A 12 4.44 -28.06 -1.22
C ILE A 12 5.37 -26.92 -1.67
N LEU A 13 4.80 -25.78 -2.08
CA LEU A 13 5.57 -24.64 -2.57
C LEU A 13 6.26 -23.84 -1.47
N SER A 14 5.72 -23.87 -0.24
CA SER A 14 6.28 -23.20 0.93
C SER A 14 6.12 -24.10 2.17
N PRO A 15 6.98 -25.12 2.32
CA PRO A 15 7.03 -25.96 3.52
C PRO A 15 7.56 -25.14 4.71
N ALA A 16 7.43 -25.67 5.93
CA ALA A 16 7.98 -25.01 7.11
C ALA A 16 9.53 -25.02 7.12
N GLY A 17 10.11 -24.09 7.85
CA GLY A 17 11.55 -23.99 8.09
C GLY A 17 12.32 -23.36 6.91
N ARG A 18 13.54 -23.79 6.65
CA ARG A 18 14.45 -23.16 5.67
C ARG A 18 13.91 -23.10 4.23
N GLY A 19 12.99 -24.00 3.87
CA GLY A 19 12.33 -24.00 2.56
C GLY A 19 11.10 -23.11 2.48
N ALA A 20 10.69 -22.51 3.58
CA ALA A 20 9.54 -21.63 3.63
C ALA A 20 9.80 -20.32 2.87
N ARG A 21 8.71 -19.79 2.32
CA ARG A 21 8.68 -18.48 1.68
C ARG A 21 7.59 -17.62 2.30
N LEU A 22 7.91 -16.37 2.54
CA LEU A 22 6.99 -15.38 3.07
C LEU A 22 6.28 -14.66 1.92
N SER A 23 4.96 -14.79 1.85
CA SER A 23 4.12 -13.99 0.96
C SER A 23 3.60 -12.77 1.70
N ILE A 24 3.96 -11.56 1.28
CA ILE A 24 3.47 -10.32 1.87
C ILE A 24 2.45 -9.70 0.90
N LEU A 25 1.21 -9.59 1.35
CA LEU A 25 0.13 -8.99 0.56
C LEU A 25 0.07 -7.49 0.84
N ILE A 26 -0.07 -6.71 -0.23
CA ILE A 26 -0.21 -5.25 -0.15
C ILE A 26 -1.63 -4.83 -0.53
N PHE A 27 -2.20 -3.98 0.29
CA PHE A 27 -3.44 -3.26 0.08
C PHE A 27 -3.20 -1.76 0.33
N HIS A 28 -4.12 -0.92 -0.14
CA HIS A 28 -4.16 0.51 0.22
C HIS A 28 -5.50 0.82 0.87
N ARG A 29 -6.58 0.39 0.27
CA ARG A 29 -7.94 0.74 0.69
C ARG A 29 -8.84 -0.47 0.90
N VAL A 30 -9.86 -0.30 1.76
CA VAL A 30 -11.03 -1.18 1.84
C VAL A 30 -12.27 -0.29 1.83
N LEU A 31 -12.91 -0.18 0.68
CA LEU A 31 -14.00 0.76 0.47
C LEU A 31 -15.30 0.24 1.10
N GLY A 32 -16.12 1.12 1.65
CA GLY A 32 -17.43 0.74 2.22
C GLY A 32 -18.40 0.18 1.20
N ARG A 33 -18.23 0.52 -0.07
CA ARG A 33 -19.01 0.05 -1.24
C ARG A 33 -18.12 0.04 -2.49
N PRO A 34 -18.48 -0.74 -3.54
CA PRO A 34 -17.75 -0.73 -4.80
C PRO A 34 -17.62 0.68 -5.39
N ASP A 35 -16.43 1.05 -5.83
CA ASP A 35 -16.18 2.32 -6.51
C ASP A 35 -16.22 2.12 -8.03
N LEU A 36 -17.06 2.91 -8.70
CA LEU A 36 -17.16 2.86 -10.15
C LEU A 36 -15.89 3.40 -10.85
N LEU A 37 -15.14 4.32 -10.24
CA LEU A 37 -13.87 4.79 -10.81
C LEU A 37 -12.74 3.78 -10.64
N PHE A 38 -12.73 3.05 -9.52
CA PHE A 38 -11.69 2.08 -9.17
C PHE A 38 -12.30 0.71 -8.85
N PRO A 39 -12.88 0.02 -9.84
CA PRO A 39 -13.56 -1.27 -9.61
C PRO A 39 -12.59 -2.40 -9.20
N GLY A 40 -11.28 -2.15 -9.25
CA GLY A 40 -10.23 -3.07 -8.77
C GLY A 40 -10.03 -3.03 -7.27
N GLU A 41 -10.32 -1.89 -6.62
CA GLU A 41 -10.18 -1.75 -5.18
C GLU A 41 -11.16 -2.67 -4.44
N PRO A 42 -10.74 -3.34 -3.36
CA PRO A 42 -11.63 -4.16 -2.57
C PRO A 42 -12.60 -3.29 -1.77
N ASP A 43 -13.87 -3.64 -1.83
CA ASP A 43 -14.86 -3.20 -0.85
C ASP A 43 -14.88 -4.14 0.36
N VAL A 44 -15.67 -3.79 1.38
CA VAL A 44 -15.83 -4.58 2.62
C VAL A 44 -16.20 -6.04 2.33
N ARG A 45 -17.04 -6.34 1.34
CA ARG A 45 -17.44 -7.70 0.99
C ARG A 45 -16.28 -8.47 0.37
N ARG A 46 -15.54 -7.82 -0.52
CA ARG A 46 -14.40 -8.43 -1.19
C ARG A 46 -13.27 -8.67 -0.21
N PHE A 47 -12.99 -7.73 0.67
CA PHE A 47 -11.96 -7.90 1.69
C PHE A 47 -12.30 -9.01 2.70
N GLU A 48 -13.57 -9.11 3.12
CA GLU A 48 -14.08 -10.22 3.93
C GLU A 48 -13.80 -11.59 3.27
N GLN A 49 -14.06 -11.71 1.96
CA GLN A 49 -13.77 -12.94 1.20
C GLN A 49 -12.27 -13.23 1.16
N ILE A 50 -11.42 -12.21 0.94
CA ILE A 50 -9.96 -12.36 0.94
C ILE A 50 -9.47 -12.84 2.31
N CYS A 51 -9.93 -12.25 3.40
CA CYS A 51 -9.61 -12.68 4.76
C CYS A 51 -10.02 -14.14 5.01
N SER A 52 -11.20 -14.56 4.55
CA SER A 52 -11.66 -15.95 4.63
C SER A 52 -10.71 -16.90 3.88
N PHE A 53 -10.24 -16.54 2.69
CA PHE A 53 -9.30 -17.37 1.92
C PHE A 53 -7.94 -17.44 2.61
N LEU A 54 -7.41 -16.31 3.08
CA LEU A 54 -6.13 -16.24 3.77
C LEU A 54 -6.15 -17.09 5.04
N LYS A 55 -7.18 -16.97 5.86
CA LYS A 55 -7.36 -17.79 7.07
C LYS A 55 -7.43 -19.29 6.75
N ALA A 56 -8.07 -19.68 5.65
CA ALA A 56 -8.21 -21.08 5.28
C ALA A 56 -6.92 -21.68 4.71
N TRP A 57 -6.08 -20.89 4.03
CA TRP A 57 -4.97 -21.43 3.23
C TRP A 57 -3.60 -21.07 3.74
N CYS A 58 -3.43 -19.98 4.46
CA CYS A 58 -2.16 -19.44 4.92
C CYS A 58 -2.06 -19.47 6.44
N ASN A 59 -0.84 -19.40 6.94
CA ASN A 59 -0.53 -19.04 8.31
C ASN A 59 -0.18 -17.54 8.32
N ILE A 60 -1.14 -16.71 8.75
CA ILE A 60 -0.97 -15.27 8.81
C ILE A 60 -0.23 -14.90 10.08
N LEU A 61 0.85 -14.14 9.93
CA LEU A 61 1.73 -13.67 11.00
C LEU A 61 1.79 -12.15 11.02
N PRO A 62 2.04 -11.54 12.19
CA PRO A 62 2.56 -10.18 12.26
C PRO A 62 3.84 -10.05 11.42
N LEU A 63 4.00 -8.94 10.68
CA LEU A 63 5.14 -8.80 9.76
C LEU A 63 6.48 -8.82 10.50
N ALA A 64 6.59 -8.18 11.66
CA ALA A 64 7.81 -8.20 12.46
C ALA A 64 8.19 -9.64 12.87
N GLU A 65 7.26 -10.42 13.41
CA GLU A 65 7.46 -11.82 13.76
C GLU A 65 7.84 -12.67 12.54
N ALA A 66 7.16 -12.45 11.41
CA ALA A 66 7.44 -13.18 10.17
C ALA A 66 8.87 -12.91 9.66
N ILE A 67 9.38 -11.69 9.83
CA ILE A 67 10.76 -11.31 9.46
C ILE A 67 11.77 -12.01 10.38
N GLU A 68 11.53 -12.02 11.68
CA GLU A 68 12.37 -12.75 12.63
C GLU A 68 12.41 -14.25 12.31
N CYS A 69 11.25 -14.86 12.06
CA CYS A 69 11.14 -16.26 11.67
C CYS A 69 11.82 -16.53 10.32
N LEU A 70 11.75 -15.61 9.37
CA LEU A 70 12.41 -15.72 8.07
C LEU A 70 13.94 -15.77 8.23
N GLN A 71 14.48 -14.85 9.03
CA GLN A 71 15.92 -14.77 9.33
C GLN A 71 16.39 -16.01 10.10
N ALA A 72 15.61 -16.49 11.07
CA ALA A 72 15.89 -17.68 11.85
C ALA A 72 15.60 -19.00 11.11
N SER A 73 15.14 -18.97 9.85
CA SER A 73 14.71 -20.17 9.09
C SER A 73 13.62 -20.99 9.81
N SER A 74 12.75 -20.36 10.57
CA SER A 74 11.71 -20.97 11.40
C SER A 74 10.27 -20.64 10.96
N LEU A 75 10.10 -20.05 9.76
CA LEU A 75 8.77 -19.74 9.23
C LEU A 75 7.87 -20.99 9.20
N PRO A 76 6.59 -20.87 9.58
CA PRO A 76 5.64 -21.95 9.35
C PRO A 76 5.39 -22.16 7.85
N ALA A 77 4.88 -23.32 7.49
CA ALA A 77 4.46 -23.56 6.11
C ALA A 77 3.41 -22.52 5.68
N ARG A 78 3.44 -22.09 4.42
CA ARG A 78 2.46 -21.13 3.87
C ARG A 78 2.39 -19.81 4.67
N ALA A 79 3.52 -19.34 5.18
CA ALA A 79 3.59 -18.07 5.90
C ALA A 79 3.15 -16.91 5.00
N ALA A 80 2.28 -16.05 5.53
CA ALA A 80 1.88 -14.83 4.84
C ALA A 80 1.62 -13.69 5.82
N CYS A 81 1.76 -12.45 5.33
CA CYS A 81 1.45 -11.22 6.06
C CYS A 81 0.49 -10.37 5.23
N ILE A 82 -0.33 -9.59 5.93
CA ILE A 82 -1.22 -8.59 5.34
C ILE A 82 -0.62 -7.22 5.63
N THR A 83 -0.47 -6.38 4.60
CA THR A 83 0.02 -5.01 4.77
C THR A 83 -0.89 -4.01 4.06
N PHE A 84 -0.97 -2.81 4.63
CA PHE A 84 -1.67 -1.66 4.06
C PHE A 84 -0.69 -0.50 3.98
N ASP A 85 -0.77 0.29 2.92
CA ASP A 85 0.04 1.49 2.74
C ASP A 85 -0.82 2.76 2.85
N ASP A 86 -0.15 3.90 2.96
CA ASP A 86 -0.64 5.27 2.93
C ASP A 86 -1.30 5.78 4.21
N GLY A 87 -2.11 4.98 4.89
CA GLY A 87 -2.81 5.42 6.10
C GLY A 87 -4.22 5.96 5.84
N TYR A 88 -4.95 5.38 4.89
CA TYR A 88 -6.33 5.74 4.61
C TYR A 88 -7.27 5.44 5.78
N ALA A 89 -8.25 6.30 6.03
CA ALA A 89 -9.23 6.17 7.12
C ALA A 89 -10.06 4.87 7.04
N ASP A 90 -10.31 4.35 5.85
CA ASP A 90 -11.03 3.10 5.65
C ASP A 90 -10.25 1.87 6.15
N ASN A 91 -8.96 1.98 6.36
CA ASN A 91 -8.16 0.94 7.01
C ASN A 91 -8.63 0.72 8.47
N TYR A 92 -8.86 1.79 9.21
CA TYR A 92 -9.45 1.71 10.54
C TYR A 92 -10.96 1.41 10.50
N ARG A 93 -11.71 2.15 9.68
CA ARG A 93 -13.18 2.11 9.69
C ARG A 93 -13.75 0.82 9.12
N HIS A 94 -13.05 0.18 8.16
CA HIS A 94 -13.55 -0.98 7.41
C HIS A 94 -12.64 -2.19 7.50
N ALA A 95 -11.31 -2.06 7.30
CA ALA A 95 -10.41 -3.21 7.33
C ALA A 95 -10.23 -3.78 8.74
N LEU A 96 -9.99 -2.95 9.75
CA LEU A 96 -9.80 -3.40 11.14
C LEU A 96 -10.94 -4.28 11.67
N PRO A 97 -12.23 -3.89 11.58
CA PRO A 97 -13.32 -4.74 12.06
C PRO A 97 -13.41 -6.10 11.36
N ILE A 98 -12.97 -6.19 10.10
CA ILE A 98 -12.94 -7.44 9.34
C ILE A 98 -11.77 -8.30 9.81
N LEU A 99 -10.58 -7.73 9.94
CA LEU A 99 -9.39 -8.41 10.45
C LEU A 99 -9.66 -9.00 11.84
N ASP A 100 -10.24 -8.21 12.74
CA ASP A 100 -10.60 -8.62 14.11
C ASP A 100 -11.56 -9.81 14.12
N ARG A 101 -12.66 -9.76 13.36
CA ARG A 101 -13.61 -10.88 13.24
C ARG A 101 -12.97 -12.17 12.75
N HIS A 102 -11.95 -12.07 11.90
CA HIS A 102 -11.22 -13.24 11.41
C HIS A 102 -10.06 -13.66 12.32
N GLY A 103 -9.71 -12.86 13.34
CA GLY A 103 -8.53 -13.05 14.16
C GLY A 103 -7.24 -12.97 13.32
N LEU A 104 -7.18 -12.03 12.38
CA LEU A 104 -6.04 -11.80 11.51
C LEU A 104 -5.30 -10.54 11.90
N HIS A 105 -3.98 -10.58 11.78
CA HIS A 105 -3.11 -9.44 12.00
C HIS A 105 -2.73 -8.78 10.67
N ALA A 106 -2.56 -7.46 10.68
CA ALA A 106 -2.01 -6.70 9.55
C ALA A 106 -1.02 -5.63 10.05
N THR A 107 -0.14 -5.17 9.15
CA THR A 107 0.76 -4.04 9.39
C THR A 107 0.36 -2.88 8.47
N PHE A 108 0.26 -1.67 9.04
CA PHE A 108 -0.15 -0.46 8.35
C PHE A 108 1.03 0.51 8.26
N PHE A 109 1.43 0.83 7.04
CA PHE A 109 2.50 1.77 6.73
C PHE A 109 1.91 3.16 6.48
N ILE A 110 2.29 4.12 7.31
CA ILE A 110 1.62 5.41 7.41
C ILE A 110 2.47 6.53 6.83
N ALA A 111 1.91 7.26 5.87
CA ALA A 111 2.45 8.54 5.39
C ALA A 111 1.93 9.67 6.30
N THR A 112 2.77 10.09 7.24
CA THR A 112 2.33 10.85 8.43
C THR A 112 1.89 12.27 8.16
N GLY A 113 2.37 12.90 7.08
CA GLY A 113 2.01 14.26 6.70
C GLY A 113 0.56 14.42 6.24
N PHE A 114 -0.16 13.30 6.05
CA PHE A 114 -1.56 13.32 5.62
C PHE A 114 -2.56 12.99 6.74
N LEU A 115 -2.08 12.68 7.94
CA LEU A 115 -2.95 12.46 9.09
C LEU A 115 -3.75 13.75 9.42
N ASP A 116 -4.87 13.55 10.11
CA ASP A 116 -5.69 14.65 10.67
C ASP A 116 -6.25 15.63 9.62
N GLY A 117 -6.68 15.11 8.47
CA GLY A 117 -7.35 15.91 7.44
C GLY A 117 -6.50 16.24 6.22
N GLY A 118 -5.28 15.68 6.14
CA GLY A 118 -4.46 15.74 4.92
C GLY A 118 -5.06 14.95 3.75
N ARG A 119 -4.46 15.09 2.60
CA ARG A 119 -4.85 14.37 1.38
C ARG A 119 -3.67 14.33 0.43
N MET A 120 -3.43 13.17 -0.17
CA MET A 120 -2.40 13.03 -1.21
C MET A 120 -2.80 13.78 -2.49
N TRP A 121 -1.83 14.14 -3.30
CA TRP A 121 -2.05 14.84 -4.57
C TRP A 121 -2.93 14.03 -5.54
N ASN A 122 -2.72 12.71 -5.60
CA ASN A 122 -3.54 11.79 -6.40
C ASN A 122 -4.99 11.73 -5.92
N ASP A 123 -5.25 11.73 -4.62
CA ASP A 123 -6.60 11.79 -4.08
C ASP A 123 -7.27 13.13 -4.38
N THR A 124 -6.52 14.22 -4.31
CA THR A 124 -7.02 15.55 -4.74
C THR A 124 -7.47 15.50 -6.19
N LEU A 125 -6.65 14.94 -7.07
CA LEU A 125 -6.98 14.80 -8.50
C LEU A 125 -8.19 13.87 -8.71
N ILE A 126 -8.20 12.73 -8.04
CA ILE A 126 -9.28 11.73 -8.13
C ILE A 126 -10.61 12.35 -7.71
N GLU A 127 -10.67 12.98 -6.54
CA GLU A 127 -11.91 13.54 -6.03
C GLU A 127 -12.37 14.76 -6.84
N THR A 128 -11.44 15.54 -7.37
CA THR A 128 -11.73 16.63 -8.30
C THR A 128 -12.40 16.11 -9.58
N ILE A 129 -11.82 15.11 -10.23
CA ILE A 129 -12.40 14.51 -11.45
C ILE A 129 -13.70 13.79 -11.14
N ARG A 130 -13.79 13.09 -9.99
CA ARG A 130 -14.99 12.40 -9.53
C ARG A 130 -16.19 13.34 -9.44
N THR A 131 -16.00 14.49 -8.86
CA THR A 131 -17.05 15.47 -8.58
C THR A 131 -17.29 16.47 -9.70
N SER A 132 -16.42 16.51 -10.72
CA SER A 132 -16.59 17.40 -11.87
C SER A 132 -17.95 17.15 -12.56
N GLU A 133 -18.70 18.24 -12.77
CA GLU A 133 -19.98 18.25 -13.49
C GLU A 133 -19.83 18.70 -14.95
N PHE A 134 -18.62 19.09 -15.38
CA PHE A 134 -18.35 19.49 -16.75
C PHE A 134 -18.32 18.26 -17.67
N GLU A 135 -18.78 18.44 -18.90
CA GLU A 135 -18.67 17.39 -19.93
C GLU A 135 -17.23 17.17 -20.38
N ALA A 136 -16.42 18.23 -20.34
CA ALA A 136 -15.00 18.21 -20.63
C ALA A 136 -14.29 19.39 -19.98
N ILE A 137 -13.02 19.23 -19.67
CA ILE A 137 -12.12 20.29 -19.15
C ILE A 137 -11.00 20.55 -20.15
N ASP A 138 -10.62 21.81 -20.33
CA ASP A 138 -9.50 22.19 -21.19
C ASP A 138 -8.21 22.30 -20.36
N LEU A 139 -7.27 21.41 -20.66
CA LEU A 139 -5.95 21.32 -20.03
C LEU A 139 -4.83 21.52 -21.07
N SER A 140 -5.11 22.25 -22.16
CA SER A 140 -4.17 22.46 -23.26
C SER A 140 -2.88 23.16 -22.82
N ASP A 141 -2.97 24.08 -21.87
CA ASP A 141 -1.83 24.77 -21.25
C ASP A 141 -0.96 23.88 -20.36
N LEU A 142 -1.51 22.76 -19.88
CA LEU A 142 -0.79 21.72 -19.13
C LEU A 142 -0.25 20.61 -20.05
N GLY A 143 -0.51 20.69 -21.35
CA GLY A 143 -0.08 19.72 -22.35
C GLY A 143 -1.01 18.52 -22.54
N PHE A 144 -2.21 18.52 -21.94
CA PHE A 144 -3.15 17.38 -22.01
C PHE A 144 -4.30 17.60 -23.00
N GLY A 145 -4.45 18.83 -23.54
CA GLY A 145 -5.57 19.16 -24.41
C GLY A 145 -6.92 19.14 -23.70
N LYS A 146 -7.99 18.91 -24.48
CA LYS A 146 -9.35 18.82 -23.92
C LYS A 146 -9.66 17.38 -23.48
N ILE A 147 -9.99 17.21 -22.21
CA ILE A 147 -10.27 15.90 -21.58
C ILE A 147 -11.76 15.79 -21.24
N ALA A 148 -12.42 14.73 -21.72
CA ALA A 148 -13.80 14.42 -21.39
C ALA A 148 -13.93 13.96 -19.91
N THR A 149 -15.01 14.41 -19.25
CA THR A 149 -15.29 14.09 -17.84
C THR A 149 -16.78 13.82 -17.57
N LYS A 150 -17.59 13.60 -18.62
CA LYS A 150 -19.03 13.43 -18.52
C LYS A 150 -19.44 12.08 -17.93
N SER A 151 -18.95 11.00 -18.50
CA SER A 151 -19.27 9.64 -18.08
C SER A 151 -18.23 9.10 -17.10
N ILE A 152 -18.58 7.99 -16.40
CA ILE A 152 -17.61 7.28 -15.57
C ILE A 152 -16.42 6.78 -16.37
N ASP A 153 -16.65 6.34 -17.61
CA ASP A 153 -15.54 5.88 -18.47
C ASP A 153 -14.65 7.03 -18.92
N ASP A 154 -15.22 8.22 -19.19
CA ASP A 154 -14.44 9.43 -19.45
C ASP A 154 -13.59 9.80 -18.24
N LYS A 155 -14.17 9.81 -17.04
CA LYS A 155 -13.46 10.09 -15.79
C LYS A 155 -12.33 9.09 -15.54
N ARG A 156 -12.56 7.80 -15.80
CA ARG A 156 -11.51 6.76 -15.72
C ARG A 156 -10.38 7.03 -16.71
N ALA A 157 -10.72 7.36 -17.97
CA ALA A 157 -9.73 7.68 -18.99
C ALA A 157 -8.92 8.93 -18.62
N ALA A 158 -9.59 9.96 -18.08
CA ALA A 158 -8.94 11.17 -17.59
C ALA A 158 -7.91 10.84 -16.49
N LEU A 159 -8.31 10.08 -15.46
CA LEU A 159 -7.42 9.68 -14.38
C LEU A 159 -6.28 8.76 -14.86
N ALA A 160 -6.56 7.85 -15.78
CA ALA A 160 -5.55 6.97 -16.38
C ALA A 160 -4.49 7.75 -17.20
N THR A 161 -4.85 8.94 -17.71
CA THR A 161 -3.93 9.85 -18.41
C THR A 161 -3.17 10.74 -17.43
N LEU A 162 -3.88 11.39 -16.51
CA LEU A 162 -3.33 12.44 -15.66
C LEU A 162 -2.42 11.88 -14.55
N ILE A 163 -2.82 10.81 -13.85
CA ILE A 163 -2.06 10.27 -12.73
C ILE A 163 -0.64 9.84 -13.16
N PRO A 164 -0.44 9.00 -14.19
CA PRO A 164 0.91 8.61 -14.61
C PRO A 164 1.75 9.78 -15.10
N ALA A 165 1.14 10.75 -15.80
CA ALA A 165 1.84 11.90 -16.35
C ALA A 165 2.31 12.90 -15.27
N LEU A 166 1.58 13.01 -14.16
CA LEU A 166 1.91 13.89 -13.05
C LEU A 166 2.81 13.21 -12.01
N LYS A 167 2.74 11.89 -11.90
CA LYS A 167 3.42 11.11 -10.85
C LYS A 167 4.92 11.40 -10.73
N HIS A 168 5.62 11.54 -11.87
CA HIS A 168 7.07 11.71 -11.92
C HIS A 168 7.51 13.17 -12.10
N ARG A 169 6.60 14.14 -12.00
CA ARG A 169 6.95 15.55 -11.95
C ARG A 169 7.58 15.91 -10.61
N GLU A 170 8.38 16.96 -10.62
CA GLU A 170 8.88 17.59 -9.39
C GLU A 170 7.66 17.96 -8.50
N PRO A 171 7.73 17.74 -7.16
CA PRO A 171 6.57 17.88 -6.27
C PRO A 171 5.82 19.20 -6.38
N THR A 172 6.52 20.35 -6.38
CA THR A 172 5.89 21.67 -6.49
C THR A 172 5.16 21.83 -7.81
N SER A 173 5.80 21.48 -8.93
CA SER A 173 5.21 21.53 -10.27
C SER A 173 4.03 20.57 -10.44
N ARG A 174 4.08 19.42 -9.78
CA ARG A 174 2.97 18.47 -9.71
C ARG A 174 1.78 19.08 -8.97
N ASP A 175 2.01 19.64 -7.80
CA ASP A 175 0.96 20.22 -6.97
C ASP A 175 0.31 21.45 -7.63
N GLU A 176 1.09 22.29 -8.30
CA GLU A 176 0.59 23.37 -9.16
C GLU A 176 -0.29 22.81 -10.29
N SER A 177 0.12 21.73 -10.94
CA SER A 177 -0.65 21.08 -11.99
C SER A 177 -1.97 20.51 -11.47
N VAL A 178 -1.97 19.89 -10.30
CA VAL A 178 -3.17 19.37 -9.64
C VAL A 178 -4.11 20.51 -9.28
N ALA A 179 -3.60 21.60 -8.71
CA ALA A 179 -4.38 22.80 -8.41
C ALA A 179 -4.99 23.42 -9.66
N ALA A 180 -4.23 23.46 -10.77
CA ALA A 180 -4.73 23.95 -12.06
C ALA A 180 -5.85 23.07 -12.62
N VAL A 181 -5.76 21.74 -12.52
CA VAL A 181 -6.85 20.83 -12.88
C VAL A 181 -8.07 21.08 -12.00
N ALA A 182 -7.88 21.20 -10.68
CA ALA A 182 -8.98 21.47 -9.74
C ALA A 182 -9.72 22.78 -10.06
N ALA A 183 -8.98 23.84 -10.38
CA ALA A 183 -9.58 25.13 -10.76
C ALA A 183 -10.46 25.04 -12.01
N ARG A 184 -10.15 24.15 -12.96
CA ARG A 184 -10.91 23.95 -14.21
C ARG A 184 -12.12 23.04 -14.02
N CYS A 185 -12.14 22.24 -12.97
CA CYS A 185 -13.30 21.41 -12.61
C CYS A 185 -14.38 22.20 -11.85
N GLY A 186 -14.15 23.49 -11.59
CA GLY A 186 -15.06 24.37 -10.85
C GLY A 186 -14.93 24.21 -9.32
N PRO A 187 -15.74 24.93 -8.56
CA PRO A 187 -15.71 24.89 -7.10
C PRO A 187 -16.22 23.53 -6.62
N VAL A 188 -15.32 22.72 -6.11
CA VAL A 188 -15.65 21.41 -5.51
C VAL A 188 -15.23 21.38 -4.05
N THR A 189 -16.09 20.87 -3.19
CA THR A 189 -15.73 20.55 -1.80
C THR A 189 -15.12 19.17 -1.79
N LEU A 190 -13.81 19.11 -1.58
CA LEU A 190 -13.10 17.85 -1.50
C LEU A 190 -13.23 17.26 -0.07
N PRO A 191 -13.35 15.92 0.07
CA PRO A 191 -13.44 15.28 1.37
C PRO A 191 -12.16 15.51 2.19
N SER A 192 -12.31 15.79 3.48
CA SER A 192 -11.20 16.01 4.43
C SER A 192 -10.96 14.79 5.35
N ASP A 193 -11.68 13.70 5.14
CA ASP A 193 -11.68 12.50 5.99
C ASP A 193 -11.24 11.22 5.25
N ILE A 194 -10.47 11.38 4.17
CA ILE A 194 -9.93 10.27 3.39
C ILE A 194 -8.80 9.57 4.17
N MET A 195 -7.96 10.33 4.84
CA MET A 195 -6.84 9.82 5.62
C MET A 195 -7.23 9.65 7.09
N MET A 196 -6.55 8.73 7.79
CA MET A 196 -6.79 8.51 9.22
C MET A 196 -6.47 9.77 10.05
N THR A 197 -7.20 9.91 11.14
CA THR A 197 -6.81 10.80 12.22
C THR A 197 -5.78 10.12 13.13
N SER A 198 -5.00 10.92 13.86
CA SER A 198 -4.08 10.43 14.90
C SER A 198 -4.82 9.60 15.97
N ILE A 199 -6.11 9.88 16.21
CA ILE A 199 -6.94 9.08 17.14
C ILE A 199 -7.23 7.71 16.54
N GLU A 200 -7.62 7.61 15.26
CA GLU A 200 -7.87 6.36 14.57
C GLU A 200 -6.59 5.52 14.47
N LEU A 201 -5.43 6.14 14.22
CA LEU A 201 -4.13 5.47 14.22
C LEU A 201 -3.79 4.85 15.58
N ARG A 202 -3.97 5.60 16.69
CA ARG A 202 -3.76 5.06 18.04
C ARG A 202 -4.72 3.90 18.34
N ALA A 203 -5.96 4.01 17.91
CA ALA A 203 -6.96 2.95 18.11
C ALA A 203 -6.62 1.70 17.29
N LEU A 204 -6.11 1.85 16.07
CA LEU A 204 -5.62 0.76 15.23
C LEU A 204 -4.46 0.02 15.89
N HIS A 205 -3.48 0.76 16.42
CA HIS A 205 -2.36 0.22 17.18
C HIS A 205 -2.81 -0.47 18.48
N ALA A 206 -3.69 0.17 19.24
CA ALA A 206 -4.24 -0.40 20.50
C ALA A 206 -5.06 -1.69 20.26
N ALA A 207 -5.59 -1.89 19.05
CA ALA A 207 -6.22 -3.14 18.63
C ALA A 207 -5.19 -4.25 18.26
N GLY A 208 -3.89 -4.02 18.48
CA GLY A 208 -2.83 -4.98 18.24
C GLY A 208 -2.33 -5.05 16.80
N MET A 209 -2.70 -4.11 15.95
CA MET A 209 -2.18 -4.05 14.58
C MET A 209 -0.76 -3.45 14.55
N GLY A 210 0.09 -3.96 13.64
CA GLY A 210 1.44 -3.42 13.44
C GLY A 210 1.39 -2.07 12.75
N ILE A 211 2.29 -1.16 13.13
CA ILE A 211 2.48 0.13 12.47
C ILE A 211 3.89 0.22 11.93
N GLY A 212 4.04 0.73 10.71
CA GLY A 212 5.31 1.02 10.06
C GLY A 212 5.32 2.41 9.43
N ALA A 213 6.50 2.91 9.09
CA ALA A 213 6.66 4.22 8.46
C ALA A 213 6.57 4.12 6.94
N HIS A 214 6.01 5.17 6.31
CA HIS A 214 5.88 5.31 4.87
C HIS A 214 6.26 6.73 4.40
N THR A 215 7.36 7.28 4.97
CA THR A 215 7.79 8.67 4.87
C THR A 215 6.80 9.66 5.52
N ALA A 216 7.09 10.95 5.45
CA ALA A 216 6.16 11.98 5.86
C ALA A 216 5.14 12.30 4.74
N ASN A 217 5.60 12.69 3.55
CA ASN A 217 4.78 13.21 2.45
C ASN A 217 4.71 12.30 1.23
N HIS A 218 5.09 11.03 1.36
CA HIS A 218 5.00 10.01 0.31
C HIS A 218 5.67 10.39 -1.03
N PRO A 219 6.89 10.97 -1.03
CA PRO A 219 7.59 11.25 -2.27
C PRO A 219 8.12 9.98 -2.94
N ILE A 220 8.38 10.04 -4.24
CA ILE A 220 9.25 9.07 -4.91
C ILE A 220 10.68 9.38 -4.50
N LEU A 221 11.29 8.54 -3.67
CA LEU A 221 12.58 8.81 -3.05
C LEU A 221 13.70 9.04 -4.07
N SER A 222 13.68 8.30 -5.20
CA SER A 222 14.67 8.46 -6.28
C SER A 222 14.63 9.83 -6.98
N LEU A 223 13.57 10.61 -6.78
CA LEU A 223 13.42 11.98 -7.30
C LEU A 223 13.78 13.05 -6.25
N CYS A 224 14.11 12.64 -5.04
CA CYS A 224 14.50 13.55 -3.96
C CYS A 224 16.02 13.69 -3.87
N GLU A 225 16.47 14.88 -3.47
CA GLU A 225 17.84 15.04 -2.99
C GLU A 225 18.06 14.19 -1.72
N GLN A 226 19.28 13.68 -1.52
CA GLN A 226 19.59 12.74 -0.44
C GLN A 226 19.15 13.24 0.94
N THR A 227 19.44 14.52 1.25
CA THR A 227 19.05 15.12 2.53
C THR A 227 17.52 15.17 2.69
N ALA A 228 16.81 15.52 1.63
CA ALA A 228 15.34 15.56 1.64
C ALA A 228 14.75 14.14 1.80
N ALA A 229 15.27 13.14 1.08
CA ALA A 229 14.86 11.76 1.24
C ALA A 229 15.09 11.25 2.68
N ARG A 230 16.25 11.56 3.28
CA ARG A 230 16.55 11.19 4.66
C ARG A 230 15.60 11.85 5.66
N ASN A 231 15.28 13.11 5.47
CA ASN A 231 14.34 13.84 6.32
C ASN A 231 12.92 13.22 6.19
N GLU A 232 12.45 12.97 5.01
CA GLU A 232 11.15 12.30 4.75
C GLU A 232 11.01 10.97 5.51
N ILE A 233 12.05 10.14 5.49
CA ILE A 233 12.07 8.86 6.18
C ILE A 233 12.12 9.06 7.70
N SER A 234 13.00 9.93 8.19
CA SER A 234 13.22 10.14 9.63
C SER A 234 12.06 10.88 10.30
N GLU A 235 11.48 11.89 9.66
CA GLU A 235 10.33 12.66 10.17
C GLU A 235 9.08 11.78 10.24
N GLY A 236 8.81 10.99 9.19
CA GLY A 236 7.71 10.03 9.19
C GLY A 236 7.80 9.06 10.37
N ARG A 237 9.01 8.51 10.63
CA ARG A 237 9.25 7.65 11.78
C ARG A 237 9.06 8.37 13.11
N ALA A 238 9.72 9.51 13.30
CA ALA A 238 9.69 10.27 14.55
C ALA A 238 8.27 10.70 14.93
N THR A 239 7.45 11.07 13.95
CA THR A 239 6.04 11.39 14.14
C THR A 239 5.27 10.19 14.69
N LEU A 240 5.44 9.00 14.12
CA LEU A 240 4.79 7.77 14.61
C LEU A 240 5.27 7.39 16.01
N GLU A 241 6.57 7.44 16.26
CA GLU A 241 7.15 7.15 17.58
C GLU A 241 6.61 8.11 18.66
N THR A 242 6.45 9.40 18.31
CA THR A 242 5.83 10.40 19.20
C THR A 242 4.35 10.10 19.45
N LEU A 243 3.59 9.72 18.40
CA LEU A 243 2.16 9.45 18.51
C LEU A 243 1.86 8.17 19.31
N LEU A 244 2.71 7.15 19.19
CA LEU A 244 2.46 5.82 19.75
C LEU A 244 3.25 5.54 21.04
N GLY A 245 4.32 6.29 21.29
CA GLY A 245 5.17 6.10 22.46
C GLY A 245 6.07 4.87 22.37
N GLU A 246 6.28 4.32 21.18
CA GLU A 246 7.12 3.15 20.96
C GLU A 246 7.97 3.29 19.70
N ARG A 247 9.01 2.45 19.59
CA ARG A 247 9.91 2.43 18.45
C ARG A 247 9.24 1.85 17.20
N ILE A 248 9.42 2.51 16.06
CA ILE A 248 8.95 2.03 14.76
C ILE A 248 10.11 1.38 14.00
N GLY A 249 10.04 0.06 13.81
CA GLY A 249 11.09 -0.74 13.19
C GLY A 249 10.85 -1.11 11.74
N LEU A 250 9.65 -0.90 11.18
CA LEU A 250 9.29 -1.31 9.83
C LEU A 250 9.09 -0.11 8.90
N PHE A 251 9.54 -0.27 7.65
CA PHE A 251 9.43 0.75 6.61
C PHE A 251 8.83 0.17 5.33
N ALA A 252 8.02 0.96 4.61
CA ALA A 252 7.64 0.69 3.23
C ALA A 252 8.11 1.82 2.32
N TYR A 253 8.76 1.48 1.20
CA TYR A 253 9.18 2.48 0.23
C TYR A 253 7.95 3.02 -0.52
N PRO A 254 7.73 4.36 -0.57
CA PRO A 254 6.68 4.96 -1.39
C PRO A 254 6.75 4.50 -2.84
N ASN A 255 5.61 4.10 -3.42
CA ASN A 255 5.54 3.43 -4.72
C ASN A 255 6.31 2.10 -4.80
N GLY A 256 7.51 2.03 -4.28
CA GLY A 256 8.26 0.86 -3.84
C GLY A 256 8.85 -0.03 -4.92
N LYS A 257 9.04 0.44 -6.16
CA LYS A 257 9.68 -0.32 -7.23
C LYS A 257 11.19 -0.05 -7.23
N ALA A 258 11.98 -1.08 -6.92
CA ALA A 258 13.43 -0.98 -6.88
C ALA A 258 14.01 -0.52 -8.24
N GLY A 259 14.99 0.39 -8.17
CA GLY A 259 15.64 0.99 -9.33
C GLY A 259 14.83 2.09 -10.03
N ALA A 260 13.53 2.20 -9.73
CA ALA A 260 12.68 3.24 -10.28
C ALA A 260 12.24 4.25 -9.21
N ASP A 261 11.66 3.77 -8.10
CA ASP A 261 11.11 4.65 -7.05
C ASP A 261 12.10 4.83 -5.88
N TYR A 262 13.02 3.90 -5.69
CA TYR A 262 14.13 3.98 -4.74
C TYR A 262 15.36 3.22 -5.28
N THR A 263 16.55 3.53 -4.74
CA THR A 263 17.84 2.94 -5.11
C THR A 263 18.49 2.27 -3.90
N GLN A 264 19.65 1.61 -4.10
CA GLN A 264 20.42 1.03 -3.01
C GLN A 264 20.81 2.07 -1.94
N GLU A 265 21.07 3.30 -2.33
CA GLU A 265 21.35 4.40 -1.42
C GLU A 265 20.23 4.66 -0.41
N HIS A 266 18.97 4.55 -0.86
CA HIS A 266 17.81 4.68 0.03
C HIS A 266 17.66 3.44 0.93
N VAL A 267 18.04 2.25 0.45
CA VAL A 267 18.08 1.04 1.29
C VAL A 267 19.09 1.20 2.43
N ASP A 268 20.29 1.70 2.11
CA ASP A 268 21.32 1.95 3.09
C ASP A 268 20.90 3.06 4.08
N MET A 269 20.22 4.10 3.58
CA MET A 269 19.66 5.17 4.40
C MET A 269 18.60 4.67 5.41
N VAL A 270 17.69 3.79 4.99
CA VAL A 270 16.69 3.16 5.87
C VAL A 270 17.40 2.29 6.94
N ARG A 271 18.43 1.55 6.55
CA ARG A 271 19.24 0.75 7.48
C ARG A 271 19.98 1.63 8.49
N ASP A 272 20.63 2.70 8.04
CA ASP A 272 21.39 3.64 8.89
C ASP A 272 20.49 4.42 9.85
N LEU A 273 19.25 4.68 9.47
CA LEU A 273 18.24 5.26 10.34
C LEU A 273 17.74 4.28 11.41
N GLY A 274 18.19 3.02 11.39
CA GLY A 274 17.93 2.04 12.43
C GLY A 274 16.56 1.36 12.33
N PHE A 275 15.99 1.21 11.14
CA PHE A 275 14.87 0.30 10.92
C PHE A 275 15.36 -1.16 10.98
N ASP A 276 14.45 -2.09 11.24
CA ASP A 276 14.74 -3.53 11.31
C ASP A 276 14.56 -4.20 9.95
N ALA A 277 13.61 -3.70 9.16
CA ALA A 277 13.32 -4.20 7.82
C ALA A 277 12.51 -3.21 6.99
N ALA A 278 12.49 -3.45 5.67
CA ALA A 278 11.66 -2.68 4.75
C ALA A 278 11.03 -3.56 3.66
N VAL A 279 9.87 -3.12 3.18
CA VAL A 279 9.10 -3.80 2.14
C VAL A 279 9.04 -2.96 0.86
N SER A 280 9.08 -3.65 -0.29
CA SER A 280 8.98 -3.06 -1.62
C SER A 280 7.66 -3.45 -2.29
N THR A 281 7.42 -2.98 -3.52
CA THR A 281 6.31 -3.45 -4.37
C THR A 281 6.80 -4.39 -5.49
N ASN A 282 8.03 -4.85 -5.43
CA ASN A 282 8.54 -5.89 -6.32
C ASN A 282 7.80 -7.19 -6.04
N ALA A 283 7.31 -7.84 -7.10
CA ALA A 283 6.55 -9.08 -6.96
C ALA A 283 7.46 -10.26 -6.57
N GLY A 284 6.91 -11.18 -5.79
CA GLY A 284 7.59 -12.41 -5.37
C GLY A 284 7.34 -12.74 -3.91
N ALA A 285 7.86 -13.89 -3.47
CA ALA A 285 7.84 -14.31 -2.08
C ALA A 285 9.26 -14.39 -1.55
N SER A 286 9.52 -13.77 -0.41
CA SER A 286 10.85 -13.70 0.20
C SER A 286 11.21 -15.01 0.89
N GLY A 287 12.42 -15.50 0.67
CA GLY A 287 12.99 -16.71 1.28
C GLY A 287 14.19 -16.38 2.15
N HIS A 288 14.73 -17.40 2.82
CA HIS A 288 15.96 -17.27 3.59
C HIS A 288 17.09 -16.70 2.72
N GLY A 289 17.80 -15.69 3.22
CA GLY A 289 18.90 -15.01 2.54
C GLY A 289 18.50 -13.83 1.65
N ASN A 290 17.20 -13.52 1.51
CA ASN A 290 16.79 -12.26 0.89
C ASN A 290 17.09 -11.08 1.83
N ASP A 291 17.41 -9.92 1.24
CA ASP A 291 17.64 -8.69 2.00
C ASP A 291 16.35 -8.27 2.75
N ALA A 292 16.45 -8.19 4.07
CA ALA A 292 15.35 -7.78 4.94
C ALA A 292 14.87 -6.36 4.65
N PHE A 293 15.69 -5.54 4.00
CA PHE A 293 15.35 -4.16 3.63
C PHE A 293 14.75 -4.02 2.23
N GLN A 294 14.45 -5.14 1.54
CA GLN A 294 13.85 -5.17 0.21
C GLN A 294 12.85 -6.32 0.05
N LEU A 295 12.07 -6.63 1.09
CA LEU A 295 11.11 -7.73 1.06
C LEU A 295 10.02 -7.47 0.03
N SER A 296 9.78 -8.48 -0.82
CA SER A 296 8.83 -8.39 -1.92
C SER A 296 7.38 -8.50 -1.45
N ARG A 297 6.50 -7.77 -2.13
CA ARG A 297 5.05 -7.82 -1.90
C ARG A 297 4.29 -8.06 -3.19
N PHE A 298 3.05 -8.48 -3.09
CA PHE A 298 2.18 -8.62 -4.25
C PHE A 298 0.75 -8.22 -3.94
N THR A 299 0.01 -7.78 -4.96
CA THR A 299 -1.39 -7.36 -4.85
C THR A 299 -2.32 -8.51 -5.24
N PRO A 300 -3.31 -8.87 -4.40
CA PRO A 300 -4.26 -9.93 -4.67
C PRO A 300 -5.48 -9.42 -5.46
N TRP A 301 -5.40 -9.40 -6.78
CA TRP A 301 -6.45 -8.85 -7.66
C TRP A 301 -7.63 -9.80 -7.94
N ASP A 302 -7.46 -11.12 -7.77
CA ASP A 302 -8.42 -12.10 -8.26
C ASP A 302 -9.68 -12.17 -7.39
N ARG A 303 -10.84 -12.14 -8.03
CA ARG A 303 -12.16 -12.22 -7.36
C ARG A 303 -12.57 -13.66 -7.08
N GLU A 304 -12.19 -14.62 -7.91
CA GLU A 304 -12.54 -16.01 -7.79
C GLU A 304 -11.54 -16.75 -6.89
N ALA A 305 -12.04 -17.55 -5.94
CA ALA A 305 -11.22 -18.27 -4.97
C ALA A 305 -10.09 -19.10 -5.61
N TRP A 306 -10.38 -19.83 -6.69
CA TRP A 306 -9.37 -20.66 -7.35
C TRP A 306 -8.28 -19.83 -8.03
N ARG A 307 -8.63 -18.69 -8.64
CA ARG A 307 -7.67 -17.77 -9.25
C ARG A 307 -6.79 -17.12 -8.18
N PHE A 308 -7.39 -16.68 -7.07
CA PHE A 308 -6.67 -16.16 -5.93
C PHE A 308 -5.66 -17.19 -5.38
N GLY A 309 -6.08 -18.45 -5.22
CA GLY A 309 -5.17 -19.53 -4.80
C GLY A 309 -4.03 -19.80 -5.79
N LEU A 310 -4.30 -19.75 -7.10
CA LEU A 310 -3.26 -19.87 -8.14
C LEU A 310 -2.32 -18.66 -8.14
N ARG A 311 -2.80 -17.46 -7.85
CA ARG A 311 -1.95 -16.27 -7.71
C ARG A 311 -1.01 -16.40 -6.53
N LEU A 312 -1.49 -16.86 -5.37
CA LEU A 312 -0.63 -17.18 -4.22
C LEU A 312 0.44 -18.23 -4.59
N ALA A 313 0.06 -19.30 -5.27
CA ALA A 313 0.99 -20.32 -5.73
C ALA A 313 2.04 -19.74 -6.69
N ARG A 314 1.61 -18.92 -7.65
CA ARG A 314 2.53 -18.25 -8.59
C ARG A 314 3.48 -17.30 -7.85
N ASN A 315 2.99 -16.53 -6.87
CA ASN A 315 3.83 -15.66 -6.05
C ASN A 315 4.93 -16.46 -5.34
N LEU A 316 4.58 -17.61 -4.74
CA LEU A 316 5.55 -18.50 -4.08
C LEU A 316 6.61 -19.08 -5.04
N MET A 317 6.29 -19.25 -6.31
CA MET A 317 7.25 -19.71 -7.32
C MET A 317 8.12 -18.58 -7.87
N GLN A 318 7.70 -17.36 -7.75
CA GLN A 318 8.42 -16.19 -8.27
C GLN A 318 9.54 -15.81 -7.30
N LYS A 319 10.78 -15.76 -7.80
CA LYS A 319 11.90 -15.26 -7.01
C LYS A 319 11.74 -13.74 -6.85
N PRO A 320 12.07 -13.19 -5.67
CA PRO A 320 12.16 -11.73 -5.50
C PRO A 320 13.12 -11.15 -6.54
N VAL A 321 12.78 -9.98 -7.05
CA VAL A 321 13.73 -9.19 -7.82
C VAL A 321 14.73 -8.63 -6.81
N ALA A 322 16.00 -9.04 -6.96
CA ALA A 322 17.10 -8.54 -6.14
C ALA A 322 17.42 -7.10 -6.50
#